data_300dc53cfefbe0108a7f58c84cb97775
#
_entry.id   300dc53cfefbe0108a7f58c84cb97775
#
_cell.length_a   1.000
_cell.length_b   1.000
_cell.length_c   1.000
_cell.angle_alpha   90.00
_cell.angle_beta   90.00
_cell.angle_gamma   90.00
#
_symmetry.space_group_name_H-M   'P 1'
#
loop_
_entity.id
_entity.type
_entity.pdbx_description
1 polymer ?
#
loop_
_entity_poly.entity_id
_entity_poly.type
_entity_poly.pdbx_seq_one_letter_code
_entity_poly.pdbx_strand_id
1 'polypeptide(L)'
;MVEKDEEKVDQASELNLTRRNVLGGGALVAGAGILGSQLIDPISGTAHAAGSDNPIRIGFQAHRTGIGALYGRWYERTTTAAAKYINSIGGIAGRPIEIITEDDGTDPKRGADVVEKLATQHKVDFVFGTLFSHVVMGSAPRAGELKIPYFVVSEGYHVASGALNRYVFQPCITDVRAQISAVSGWMFNNLGKNVTLIYPDYAFGYNHRDFASSAAAKHGGKIVAKIAIPPTESSFTRYFVKIPKNTDVIYHVMVGPGVLTFVRELGEHFGPNHPQLFGFIDSLEGVNISSPGLDFLDSSYLWEAMPRYANSSDTAGSRFYRDAVGVDNSGASKSDSKDISAYSHMFGCWETLFAIKEAVEQSGYKSKKDYSTLIETI
;
A
#
# COMPACT_ATOMS: atom_id res chain seq x y z
N MET A 1 -53.25 15.73 -8.03
CA MET A 1 -52.61 15.35 -9.31
C MET A 1 -51.13 15.43 -9.08
N VAL A 2 -50.66 14.40 -8.41
CA VAL A 2 -49.25 14.19 -8.06
C VAL A 2 -48.98 12.71 -8.34
N GLU A 3 -48.29 12.41 -9.37
CA GLU A 3 -47.71 11.10 -9.65
C GLU A 3 -46.73 11.29 -10.82
N LYS A 4 -45.44 11.16 -10.48
CA LYS A 4 -44.38 10.72 -11.35
C LYS A 4 -43.07 11.38 -10.90
N ASP A 5 -42.31 10.69 -10.07
CA ASP A 5 -40.86 10.82 -9.97
C ASP A 5 -40.32 9.76 -8.97
N GLU A 6 -40.62 8.49 -9.25
CA GLU A 6 -39.98 7.35 -8.62
C GLU A 6 -39.49 6.37 -9.69
N GLU A 7 -38.49 6.77 -10.46
CA GLU A 7 -37.81 5.80 -11.34
C GLU A 7 -36.47 6.36 -11.83
N LYS A 8 -35.53 6.58 -10.92
CA LYS A 8 -34.13 6.86 -11.28
C LYS A 8 -33.11 6.61 -10.15
N VAL A 9 -33.29 5.59 -9.35
CA VAL A 9 -32.32 5.25 -8.29
C VAL A 9 -31.70 3.86 -8.47
N ASP A 10 -31.98 3.13 -9.51
CA ASP A 10 -31.56 1.73 -9.61
C ASP A 10 -30.50 1.38 -10.67
N GLN A 11 -29.78 2.38 -11.20
CA GLN A 11 -28.67 2.13 -12.13
C GLN A 11 -27.26 2.35 -11.56
N ALA A 12 -27.16 2.71 -10.28
CA ALA A 12 -25.86 2.88 -9.62
C ALA A 12 -25.33 1.61 -8.92
N SER A 13 -26.14 0.54 -8.84
CA SER A 13 -25.79 -0.69 -8.12
C SER A 13 -25.07 -1.76 -8.96
N GLU A 14 -25.09 -1.66 -10.28
CA GLU A 14 -24.48 -2.70 -11.13
C GLU A 14 -22.98 -2.51 -11.42
N LEU A 15 -22.42 -1.33 -11.16
CA LEU A 15 -20.98 -1.07 -11.38
C LEU A 15 -20.06 -1.45 -10.21
N ASN A 16 -20.64 -1.91 -9.09
CA ASN A 16 -19.87 -2.33 -7.91
C ASN A 16 -19.52 -3.83 -7.85
N LEU A 17 -19.90 -4.60 -8.84
CA LEU A 17 -19.74 -6.07 -8.81
C LEU A 17 -18.35 -6.58 -9.25
N THR A 18 -17.57 -5.78 -9.98
CA THR A 18 -16.29 -6.23 -10.54
C THR A 18 -15.16 -6.28 -9.50
N ARG A 19 -15.11 -5.34 -8.55
CA ARG A 19 -14.11 -5.38 -7.45
C ARG A 19 -14.43 -6.42 -6.39
N ARG A 20 -15.69 -6.71 -6.18
CA ARG A 20 -16.14 -7.75 -5.24
C ARG A 20 -15.81 -9.16 -5.73
N ASN A 21 -15.79 -9.38 -7.04
CA ASN A 21 -15.53 -10.69 -7.62
C ASN A 21 -14.04 -11.05 -7.63
N VAL A 22 -13.13 -10.08 -7.67
CA VAL A 22 -11.67 -10.34 -7.54
C VAL A 22 -11.31 -10.81 -6.12
N LEU A 23 -11.98 -10.27 -5.11
CA LEU A 23 -11.83 -10.74 -3.71
C LEU A 23 -12.70 -11.98 -3.42
N GLY A 24 -13.80 -12.16 -4.17
CA GLY A 24 -14.72 -13.29 -4.03
C GLY A 24 -14.28 -14.58 -4.72
N GLY A 25 -13.48 -14.49 -5.77
CA GLY A 25 -12.99 -15.67 -6.51
C GLY A 25 -12.10 -16.58 -5.65
N GLY A 26 -11.32 -15.99 -4.74
CA GLY A 26 -10.55 -16.76 -3.76
C GLY A 26 -11.38 -17.36 -2.62
N ALA A 27 -12.54 -16.78 -2.31
CA ALA A 27 -13.40 -17.21 -1.21
C ALA A 27 -14.46 -18.24 -1.64
N LEU A 28 -14.84 -18.30 -2.92
CA LEU A 28 -15.85 -19.23 -3.41
C LEU A 28 -15.34 -20.66 -3.61
N VAL A 29 -14.03 -20.86 -3.72
CA VAL A 29 -13.44 -22.21 -3.74
C VAL A 29 -13.33 -22.81 -2.33
N ALA A 30 -13.37 -21.99 -1.29
CA ALA A 30 -13.34 -22.46 0.10
C ALA A 30 -14.72 -22.89 0.65
N GLY A 31 -15.80 -22.68 -0.11
CA GLY A 31 -17.18 -22.99 0.32
C GLY A 31 -17.72 -24.34 -0.14
N ALA A 32 -17.00 -25.07 -0.95
CA ALA A 32 -17.45 -26.39 -1.43
C ALA A 32 -16.43 -27.45 -1.06
N GLY A 33 -16.58 -28.04 0.10
CA GLY A 33 -15.89 -29.28 0.42
C GLY A 33 -15.22 -29.31 1.76
N ILE A 34 -15.97 -29.79 2.71
CA ILE A 34 -15.54 -30.68 3.77
C ILE A 34 -14.02 -30.97 3.70
N LEU A 35 -13.25 -30.23 4.44
CA LEU A 35 -11.96 -30.71 4.90
C LEU A 35 -11.97 -30.63 6.42
N GLY A 36 -12.05 -31.80 6.99
CA GLY A 36 -11.88 -32.03 8.40
C GLY A 36 -10.61 -31.38 8.91
N SER A 37 -10.69 -30.95 10.13
CA SER A 37 -9.64 -30.40 10.97
C SER A 37 -8.29 -31.12 10.83
N GLN A 38 -7.50 -30.69 9.88
CA GLN A 38 -6.07 -30.83 9.95
C GLN A 38 -5.50 -29.42 9.84
N LEU A 39 -5.25 -28.84 10.98
CA LEU A 39 -4.45 -27.66 11.18
C LEU A 39 -3.10 -27.91 10.50
N ILE A 40 -2.89 -27.28 9.37
CA ILE A 40 -1.61 -27.28 8.67
C ILE A 40 -0.64 -26.52 9.55
N ASP A 41 0.33 -27.24 10.07
CA ASP A 41 1.48 -26.70 10.79
C ASP A 41 2.19 -25.66 9.89
N PRO A 42 2.28 -24.36 10.26
CA PRO A 42 2.72 -23.31 9.32
C PRO A 42 4.23 -23.32 9.03
N ILE A 43 5.01 -24.26 9.53
CA ILE A 43 6.48 -24.17 9.49
C ILE A 43 7.17 -25.30 8.74
N SER A 44 6.52 -26.40 8.39
CA SER A 44 7.20 -27.50 7.71
C SER A 44 6.35 -28.15 6.63
N GLY A 45 6.47 -27.65 5.43
CA GLY A 45 5.87 -28.33 4.28
C GLY A 45 6.05 -27.50 3.01
N THR A 46 7.09 -27.79 2.24
CA THR A 46 7.17 -27.45 0.83
C THR A 46 6.09 -28.23 0.10
N ALA A 47 4.87 -27.67 0.02
CA ALA A 47 3.90 -28.12 -0.94
C ALA A 47 4.40 -27.69 -2.32
N HIS A 48 5.06 -28.59 -3.01
CA HIS A 48 5.38 -28.40 -4.42
C HIS A 48 4.07 -28.52 -5.20
N ALA A 49 3.75 -27.50 -5.99
CA ALA A 49 2.79 -27.66 -7.07
C ALA A 49 3.32 -28.81 -7.94
N ALA A 50 2.60 -29.91 -7.97
CA ALA A 50 3.00 -31.07 -8.76
C ALA A 50 2.86 -30.69 -10.23
N GLY A 51 3.96 -30.49 -10.96
CA GLY A 51 3.88 -30.63 -12.39
C GLY A 51 4.65 -29.71 -13.32
N SER A 52 5.51 -28.80 -12.89
CA SER A 52 6.29 -28.04 -13.86
C SER A 52 7.69 -27.70 -13.34
N ASP A 53 8.72 -28.19 -14.06
CA ASP A 53 10.12 -27.79 -13.84
C ASP A 53 10.43 -26.35 -14.28
N ASN A 54 9.39 -25.56 -14.67
CA ASN A 54 9.52 -24.19 -15.17
C ASN A 54 8.71 -23.22 -14.32
N PRO A 55 9.22 -22.75 -13.19
CA PRO A 55 8.53 -21.77 -12.34
C PRO A 55 8.36 -20.45 -13.05
N ILE A 56 7.33 -19.67 -12.65
CA ILE A 56 7.25 -18.25 -12.94
C ILE A 56 8.13 -17.52 -11.92
N ARG A 57 9.18 -16.86 -12.39
CA ARG A 57 10.14 -16.15 -11.55
C ARG A 57 9.73 -14.71 -11.40
N ILE A 58 9.47 -14.28 -10.18
CA ILE A 58 9.02 -12.93 -9.86
C ILE A 58 10.11 -12.25 -9.03
N GLY A 59 10.67 -11.17 -9.57
CA GLY A 59 11.66 -10.35 -8.88
C GLY A 59 10.97 -9.39 -7.91
N PHE A 60 11.32 -9.46 -6.64
CA PHE A 60 10.85 -8.51 -5.64
C PHE A 60 11.92 -7.44 -5.38
N GLN A 61 11.64 -6.21 -5.83
CA GLN A 61 12.41 -5.03 -5.50
C GLN A 61 12.00 -4.57 -4.10
N ALA A 62 12.78 -4.94 -3.10
CA ALA A 62 12.49 -4.70 -1.69
C ALA A 62 13.26 -3.49 -1.14
N HIS A 63 12.69 -2.85 -0.13
CA HIS A 63 13.30 -1.75 0.62
C HIS A 63 13.75 -2.24 2.00
N ARG A 64 14.69 -3.20 2.02
CA ARG A 64 15.23 -3.81 3.25
C ARG A 64 16.07 -2.85 4.07
N THR A 65 16.71 -1.88 3.41
CA THR A 65 17.58 -0.88 4.01
C THR A 65 17.13 0.54 3.63
N GLY A 66 17.79 1.56 4.19
CA GLY A 66 17.40 2.96 3.99
C GLY A 66 16.19 3.37 4.82
N ILE A 67 15.50 4.44 4.43
CA ILE A 67 14.35 4.98 5.15
C ILE A 67 13.14 4.02 5.16
N GLY A 68 13.10 3.08 4.21
CA GLY A 68 12.05 2.08 4.08
C GLY A 68 12.23 0.83 4.95
N ALA A 69 13.34 0.68 5.65
CA ALA A 69 13.67 -0.55 6.39
C ALA A 69 12.60 -0.95 7.42
N LEU A 70 11.92 0.02 8.02
CA LEU A 70 10.84 -0.23 8.98
C LEU A 70 9.70 -1.05 8.37
N TYR A 71 9.38 -0.78 7.11
CA TYR A 71 8.31 -1.45 6.36
C TYR A 71 8.79 -2.72 5.66
N GLY A 72 10.03 -2.73 5.19
CA GLY A 72 10.58 -3.71 4.25
C GLY A 72 10.45 -5.16 4.70
N ARG A 73 10.72 -5.45 5.98
CA ARG A 73 10.57 -6.81 6.52
C ARG A 73 9.13 -7.34 6.44
N TRP A 74 8.14 -6.47 6.66
CA TRP A 74 6.73 -6.84 6.58
C TRP A 74 6.26 -7.05 5.14
N TYR A 75 6.76 -6.25 4.21
CA TYR A 75 6.52 -6.44 2.78
C TYR A 75 7.09 -7.77 2.29
N GLU A 76 8.29 -8.12 2.71
CA GLU A 76 8.92 -9.40 2.35
C GLU A 76 8.19 -10.58 2.98
N ARG A 77 7.78 -10.48 4.24
CA ARG A 77 6.98 -11.48 4.93
C ARG A 77 5.63 -11.71 4.22
N THR A 78 4.96 -10.66 3.83
CA THR A 78 3.69 -10.72 3.10
C THR A 78 3.87 -11.33 1.71
N THR A 79 4.91 -10.91 0.98
CA THR A 79 5.27 -11.49 -0.31
C THR A 79 5.49 -13.00 -0.21
N THR A 80 6.24 -13.43 0.81
CA THR A 80 6.51 -14.86 1.07
C THR A 80 5.23 -15.62 1.39
N ALA A 81 4.36 -15.05 2.22
CA ALA A 81 3.08 -15.66 2.59
C ALA A 81 2.14 -15.81 1.38
N ALA A 82 2.03 -14.76 0.56
CA ALA A 82 1.23 -14.77 -0.66
C ALA A 82 1.75 -15.80 -1.67
N ALA A 83 3.08 -15.84 -1.90
CA ALA A 83 3.70 -16.82 -2.78
C ALA A 83 3.46 -18.27 -2.30
N LYS A 84 3.62 -18.52 -1.01
CA LYS A 84 3.33 -19.82 -0.40
C LYS A 84 1.87 -20.21 -0.62
N TYR A 85 0.94 -19.29 -0.41
CA TYR A 85 -0.48 -19.57 -0.60
C TYR A 85 -0.80 -19.83 -2.07
N ILE A 86 -0.33 -18.99 -3.01
CA ILE A 86 -0.52 -19.22 -4.45
C ILE A 86 0.02 -20.59 -4.86
N ASN A 87 1.20 -20.97 -4.40
CA ASN A 87 1.77 -22.29 -4.69
C ASN A 87 0.93 -23.44 -4.10
N SER A 88 0.33 -23.25 -2.92
CA SER A 88 -0.51 -24.26 -2.27
C SER A 88 -1.82 -24.53 -3.02
N ILE A 89 -2.30 -23.57 -3.78
CA ILE A 89 -3.53 -23.68 -4.59
C ILE A 89 -3.25 -24.02 -6.07
N GLY A 90 -2.05 -24.47 -6.41
CA GLY A 90 -1.68 -24.92 -7.75
C GLY A 90 -0.81 -23.95 -8.56
N GLY A 91 -0.31 -22.87 -7.95
CA GLY A 91 0.54 -21.90 -8.61
C GLY A 91 -0.22 -20.94 -9.53
N ILE A 92 0.44 -20.43 -10.54
CA ILE A 92 -0.12 -19.57 -11.59
C ILE A 92 -0.17 -20.38 -12.90
N ALA A 93 -1.33 -20.58 -13.46
CA ALA A 93 -1.54 -21.42 -14.65
C ALA A 93 -0.85 -22.81 -14.53
N GLY A 94 -0.91 -23.44 -13.35
CA GLY A 94 -0.29 -24.73 -13.07
C GLY A 94 1.23 -24.70 -12.88
N ARG A 95 1.86 -23.52 -12.83
CA ARG A 95 3.30 -23.33 -12.63
C ARG A 95 3.56 -22.79 -11.22
N PRO A 96 4.53 -23.32 -10.46
CA PRO A 96 4.91 -22.70 -9.18
C PRO A 96 5.51 -21.31 -9.41
N ILE A 97 5.39 -20.45 -8.40
CA ILE A 97 6.11 -19.16 -8.42
C ILE A 97 7.36 -19.22 -7.54
N GLU A 98 8.40 -18.57 -7.99
CA GLU A 98 9.67 -18.36 -7.29
C GLU A 98 9.89 -16.87 -7.08
N ILE A 99 10.04 -16.42 -5.83
CA ILE A 99 10.34 -15.03 -5.50
C ILE A 99 11.85 -14.84 -5.36
N ILE A 100 12.40 -13.87 -6.09
CA ILE A 100 13.79 -13.48 -6.02
C ILE A 100 13.86 -12.05 -5.52
N THR A 101 14.42 -11.84 -4.34
CA THR A 101 14.40 -10.54 -3.65
C THR A 101 15.76 -9.84 -3.75
N GLU A 102 15.73 -8.56 -4.16
CA GLU A 102 16.88 -7.66 -4.17
C GLU A 102 16.53 -6.37 -3.42
N ASP A 103 17.50 -5.82 -2.67
CA ASP A 103 17.31 -4.62 -1.86
C ASP A 103 17.66 -3.36 -2.65
N ASP A 104 16.70 -2.42 -2.78
CA ASP A 104 16.90 -1.13 -3.44
C ASP A 104 17.49 -0.04 -2.52
N GLY A 105 17.59 -0.32 -1.21
CA GLY A 105 18.11 0.63 -0.23
C GLY A 105 17.29 1.91 -0.07
N THR A 106 16.08 1.93 -0.62
CA THR A 106 15.23 3.14 -0.74
C THR A 106 15.94 4.26 -1.55
N ASP A 107 16.80 3.87 -2.48
CA ASP A 107 17.59 4.77 -3.35
C ASP A 107 17.17 4.62 -4.82
N PRO A 108 16.82 5.72 -5.53
CA PRO A 108 16.34 5.66 -6.91
C PRO A 108 17.34 5.05 -7.92
N LYS A 109 18.64 5.33 -7.75
CA LYS A 109 19.66 4.80 -8.63
C LYS A 109 19.85 3.30 -8.40
N ARG A 110 19.96 2.89 -7.14
CA ARG A 110 20.06 1.49 -6.77
C ARG A 110 18.80 0.73 -7.18
N GLY A 111 17.62 1.36 -7.10
CA GLY A 111 16.37 0.80 -7.60
C GLY A 111 16.42 0.44 -9.09
N ALA A 112 16.98 1.32 -9.93
CA ALA A 112 17.20 1.04 -11.36
C ALA A 112 18.17 -0.14 -11.57
N ASP A 113 19.28 -0.18 -10.82
CA ASP A 113 20.27 -1.27 -10.87
C ASP A 113 19.63 -2.61 -10.43
N VAL A 114 18.74 -2.59 -9.45
CA VAL A 114 18.00 -3.77 -8.99
C VAL A 114 17.07 -4.30 -10.08
N VAL A 115 16.30 -3.44 -10.74
CA VAL A 115 15.45 -3.84 -11.87
C VAL A 115 16.27 -4.49 -12.98
N GLU A 116 17.43 -3.89 -13.33
CA GLU A 116 18.33 -4.47 -14.30
C GLU A 116 18.84 -5.85 -13.88
N LYS A 117 19.32 -5.98 -12.65
CA LYS A 117 19.83 -7.24 -12.09
C LYS A 117 18.76 -8.34 -12.10
N LEU A 118 17.56 -8.03 -11.66
CA LEU A 118 16.44 -8.96 -11.67
C LEU A 118 16.12 -9.42 -13.10
N ALA A 119 16.04 -8.49 -14.04
CA ALA A 119 15.69 -8.80 -15.43
C ALA A 119 16.77 -9.56 -16.20
N THR A 120 18.05 -9.20 -16.02
CA THR A 120 19.16 -9.69 -16.86
C THR A 120 19.95 -10.83 -16.23
N GLN A 121 20.26 -10.75 -14.94
CA GLN A 121 21.05 -11.77 -14.24
C GLN A 121 20.14 -12.87 -13.69
N HIS A 122 19.07 -12.50 -12.96
CA HIS A 122 18.12 -13.46 -12.41
C HIS A 122 17.10 -13.93 -13.44
N LYS A 123 16.95 -13.20 -14.57
CA LYS A 123 16.05 -13.55 -15.69
C LYS A 123 14.61 -13.75 -15.26
N VAL A 124 14.13 -12.94 -14.30
CA VAL A 124 12.75 -13.00 -13.83
C VAL A 124 11.74 -12.73 -14.93
N ASP A 125 10.54 -13.27 -14.81
CA ASP A 125 9.43 -13.01 -15.72
C ASP A 125 8.81 -11.65 -15.48
N PHE A 126 8.67 -11.25 -14.22
CA PHE A 126 8.06 -9.99 -13.77
C PHE A 126 8.89 -9.37 -12.67
N VAL A 127 8.85 -8.04 -12.56
CA VAL A 127 9.37 -7.32 -11.39
C VAL A 127 8.18 -6.75 -10.64
N PHE A 128 8.19 -6.81 -9.29
CA PHE A 128 7.24 -6.09 -8.47
C PHE A 128 7.91 -5.46 -7.24
N GLY A 129 7.20 -4.55 -6.54
CA GLY A 129 7.73 -3.67 -5.53
C GLY A 129 7.92 -2.31 -6.21
N THR A 130 8.44 -1.34 -5.65
CA THR A 130 8.79 -0.93 -4.31
C THR A 130 7.72 0.03 -3.77
N LEU A 131 7.78 0.39 -2.47
CA LEU A 131 6.81 1.34 -1.88
C LEU A 131 7.09 2.79 -2.30
N PHE A 132 8.34 3.21 -2.28
CA PHE A 132 8.72 4.61 -2.34
C PHE A 132 8.65 5.20 -3.76
N SER A 133 7.79 6.21 -3.95
CA SER A 133 7.51 6.80 -5.26
C SER A 133 8.75 7.35 -5.98
N HIS A 134 9.72 7.91 -5.25
CA HIS A 134 10.96 8.40 -5.85
C HIS A 134 11.85 7.25 -6.35
N VAL A 135 11.80 6.10 -5.71
CA VAL A 135 12.51 4.89 -6.17
C VAL A 135 11.82 4.33 -7.41
N VAL A 136 10.48 4.28 -7.42
CA VAL A 136 9.72 3.89 -8.62
C VAL A 136 10.07 4.77 -9.81
N MET A 137 10.15 6.10 -9.61
CA MET A 137 10.51 7.03 -10.68
C MET A 137 11.93 6.79 -11.22
N GLY A 138 12.86 6.34 -10.39
CA GLY A 138 14.19 5.92 -10.82
C GLY A 138 14.19 4.57 -11.56
N SER A 139 13.39 3.61 -11.10
CA SER A 139 13.33 2.24 -11.61
C SER A 139 12.52 2.10 -12.89
N ALA A 140 11.44 2.86 -13.03
CA ALA A 140 10.48 2.74 -14.13
C ALA A 140 11.07 2.93 -15.53
N PRO A 141 11.95 3.92 -15.78
CA PRO A 141 12.63 4.05 -17.08
C PRO A 141 13.39 2.77 -17.46
N ARG A 142 14.08 2.17 -16.47
CA ARG A 142 14.87 0.96 -16.71
C ARG A 142 13.97 -0.25 -17.02
N ALA A 143 12.84 -0.39 -16.35
CA ALA A 143 11.85 -1.41 -16.69
C ALA A 143 11.34 -1.25 -18.13
N GLY A 144 11.08 -0.02 -18.56
CA GLY A 144 10.67 0.31 -19.93
C GLY A 144 11.73 -0.03 -20.99
N GLU A 145 13.00 0.30 -20.76
CA GLU A 145 14.13 -0.03 -21.63
C GLU A 145 14.30 -1.54 -21.78
N LEU A 146 14.19 -2.28 -20.68
CA LEU A 146 14.28 -3.74 -20.64
C LEU A 146 13.00 -4.43 -21.12
N LYS A 147 11.92 -3.67 -21.34
CA LYS A 147 10.59 -4.16 -21.72
C LYS A 147 10.07 -5.25 -20.78
N ILE A 148 10.31 -5.09 -19.47
CA ILE A 148 9.85 -6.02 -18.44
C ILE A 148 8.65 -5.43 -17.69
N PRO A 149 7.54 -6.18 -17.53
CA PRO A 149 6.42 -5.71 -16.72
C PRO A 149 6.84 -5.50 -15.26
N TYR A 150 6.56 -4.31 -14.75
CA TYR A 150 6.91 -3.86 -13.41
C TYR A 150 5.66 -3.43 -12.66
N PHE A 151 5.27 -4.22 -11.67
CA PHE A 151 4.09 -4.02 -10.84
C PHE A 151 4.51 -3.33 -9.54
N VAL A 152 4.11 -2.09 -9.34
CA VAL A 152 4.56 -1.32 -8.20
C VAL A 152 3.54 -1.33 -7.05
N VAL A 153 4.04 -1.27 -5.83
CA VAL A 153 3.26 -1.15 -4.59
C VAL A 153 3.43 0.25 -3.99
N SER A 154 3.42 1.25 -4.86
CA SER A 154 3.61 2.67 -4.52
C SER A 154 2.32 3.43 -4.77
N GLU A 155 2.07 4.48 -4.00
CA GLU A 155 0.88 5.32 -4.07
C GLU A 155 1.05 6.55 -4.97
N GLY A 156 2.21 6.70 -5.60
CA GLY A 156 2.52 7.85 -6.43
C GLY A 156 1.56 8.00 -7.62
N TYR A 157 0.94 9.17 -7.74
CA TYR A 157 0.04 9.49 -8.86
C TYR A 157 0.70 9.34 -10.23
N HIS A 158 2.00 9.57 -10.33
CA HIS A 158 2.75 9.43 -11.59
C HIS A 158 2.67 8.01 -12.16
N VAL A 159 2.59 7.02 -11.30
CA VAL A 159 2.43 5.61 -11.69
C VAL A 159 1.02 5.37 -12.22
N ALA A 160 0.01 5.68 -11.39
CA ALA A 160 -1.40 5.47 -11.69
C ALA A 160 -1.88 6.24 -12.93
N SER A 161 -1.23 7.38 -13.23
CA SER A 161 -1.56 8.19 -14.41
C SER A 161 -1.11 7.59 -15.75
N GLY A 162 -0.31 6.52 -15.74
CA GLY A 162 0.30 5.94 -16.94
C GLY A 162 1.41 6.79 -17.56
N ALA A 163 1.86 7.86 -16.86
CA ALA A 163 2.83 8.82 -17.40
C ALA A 163 4.25 8.25 -17.53
N LEU A 164 4.59 7.18 -16.83
CA LEU A 164 5.96 6.64 -16.83
C LEU A 164 6.28 5.87 -18.10
N ASN A 165 5.65 4.74 -18.32
CA ASN A 165 5.69 3.96 -19.57
C ASN A 165 4.70 2.78 -19.49
N ARG A 166 4.47 2.12 -20.64
CA ARG A 166 3.50 1.02 -20.77
C ARG A 166 3.84 -0.27 -20.01
N TYR A 167 5.02 -0.39 -19.44
CA TYR A 167 5.46 -1.58 -18.70
C TYR A 167 5.27 -1.44 -17.20
N VAL A 168 4.83 -0.28 -16.69
CA VAL A 168 4.69 0.01 -15.26
C VAL A 168 3.22 0.04 -14.90
N PHE A 169 2.86 -0.78 -13.90
CA PHE A 169 1.48 -0.97 -13.44
C PHE A 169 1.39 -0.73 -11.93
N GLN A 170 0.29 -0.13 -11.50
CA GLN A 170 -0.09 0.02 -10.08
C GLN A 170 -1.45 -0.66 -9.89
N PRO A 171 -1.48 -2.00 -9.67
CA PRO A 171 -2.73 -2.74 -9.78
C PRO A 171 -3.66 -2.58 -8.57
N CYS A 172 -3.12 -2.38 -7.39
CA CYS A 172 -3.85 -2.63 -6.16
C CYS A 172 -3.86 -1.48 -5.17
N ILE A 173 -2.76 -0.77 -4.97
CA ILE A 173 -2.71 0.37 -4.06
C ILE A 173 -3.37 1.59 -4.67
N THR A 174 -4.28 2.21 -3.92
CA THR A 174 -4.97 3.44 -4.31
C THR A 174 -3.99 4.62 -4.37
N ASP A 175 -3.95 5.32 -5.50
CA ASP A 175 -3.08 6.49 -5.65
C ASP A 175 -3.50 7.67 -4.76
N VAL A 176 -2.55 8.57 -4.47
CA VAL A 176 -2.75 9.74 -3.59
C VAL A 176 -3.93 10.62 -4.01
N ARG A 177 -4.20 10.78 -5.33
CA ARG A 177 -5.33 11.58 -5.79
C ARG A 177 -6.66 10.97 -5.39
N ALA A 178 -6.80 9.66 -5.55
CA ALA A 178 -8.01 8.94 -5.18
C ALA A 178 -8.21 8.94 -3.66
N GLN A 179 -7.14 8.73 -2.89
CA GLN A 179 -7.18 8.81 -1.42
C GLN A 179 -7.68 10.17 -0.95
N ILE A 180 -7.06 11.26 -1.40
CA ILE A 180 -7.45 12.62 -1.01
C ILE A 180 -8.88 12.93 -1.46
N SER A 181 -9.28 12.48 -2.64
CA SER A 181 -10.65 12.67 -3.11
C SER A 181 -11.68 11.99 -2.20
N ALA A 182 -11.34 10.85 -1.63
CA ALA A 182 -12.22 10.10 -0.72
C ALA A 182 -12.39 10.78 0.65
N VAL A 183 -11.31 11.35 1.21
CA VAL A 183 -11.31 11.81 2.61
C VAL A 183 -11.46 13.32 2.78
N SER A 184 -11.09 14.13 1.79
CA SER A 184 -10.99 15.57 1.93
C SER A 184 -12.33 16.24 2.20
N GLY A 185 -13.41 15.79 1.54
CA GLY A 185 -14.76 16.35 1.77
C GLY A 185 -15.19 16.23 3.23
N TRP A 186 -14.95 15.08 3.82
CA TRP A 186 -15.23 14.86 5.23
C TRP A 186 -14.36 15.74 6.12
N MET A 187 -13.06 15.79 5.91
CA MET A 187 -12.12 16.61 6.67
C MET A 187 -12.54 18.09 6.69
N PHE A 188 -12.75 18.69 5.52
CA PHE A 188 -13.12 20.11 5.41
C PHE A 188 -14.50 20.43 5.98
N ASN A 189 -15.43 19.48 6.00
CA ASN A 189 -16.77 19.71 6.52
C ASN A 189 -16.89 19.49 8.02
N ASN A 190 -16.00 18.69 8.62
CA ASN A 190 -16.15 18.28 10.03
C ASN A 190 -15.04 18.80 10.95
N LEU A 191 -13.81 19.04 10.43
CA LEU A 191 -12.68 19.39 11.29
C LEU A 191 -12.28 20.87 11.19
N GLY A 192 -12.39 21.50 10.03
CA GLY A 192 -12.08 22.91 9.87
C GLY A 192 -11.66 23.28 8.44
N LYS A 193 -11.51 24.57 8.22
CA LYS A 193 -11.26 25.12 6.88
C LYS A 193 -9.80 25.59 6.66
N ASN A 194 -9.07 25.90 7.73
CA ASN A 194 -7.68 26.33 7.65
C ASN A 194 -6.74 25.16 7.91
N VAL A 195 -6.12 24.63 6.87
CA VAL A 195 -5.31 23.41 6.94
C VAL A 195 -3.83 23.72 6.76
N THR A 196 -2.99 23.27 7.68
CA THR A 196 -1.54 23.16 7.52
C THR A 196 -1.18 21.79 7.00
N LEU A 197 -0.49 21.72 5.86
CA LEU A 197 0.02 20.48 5.30
C LEU A 197 1.45 20.23 5.78
N ILE A 198 1.70 19.03 6.34
CA ILE A 198 3.04 18.55 6.70
C ILE A 198 3.29 17.26 5.93
N TYR A 199 4.31 17.23 5.11
CA TYR A 199 4.55 16.15 4.17
C TYR A 199 6.05 15.86 3.97
N PRO A 200 6.43 14.62 3.63
CA PRO A 200 7.83 14.29 3.37
C PRO A 200 8.30 14.93 2.06
N ASP A 201 9.56 15.39 2.05
CA ASP A 201 10.17 16.16 0.96
C ASP A 201 10.60 15.26 -0.21
N TYR A 202 9.63 14.56 -0.84
CA TYR A 202 9.81 13.78 -2.06
C TYR A 202 8.46 13.58 -2.81
N ALA A 203 8.48 12.87 -3.94
CA ALA A 203 7.36 12.78 -4.90
C ALA A 203 5.98 12.45 -4.26
N PHE A 204 5.93 11.51 -3.31
CA PHE A 204 4.70 11.17 -2.57
C PHE A 204 4.15 12.38 -1.81
N GLY A 205 4.98 13.06 -1.03
CA GLY A 205 4.59 14.25 -0.28
C GLY A 205 4.14 15.40 -1.19
N TYR A 206 4.79 15.56 -2.35
CA TYR A 206 4.39 16.58 -3.33
C TYR A 206 3.02 16.27 -3.94
N ASN A 207 2.68 15.01 -4.19
CA ASN A 207 1.34 14.62 -4.62
C ASN A 207 0.29 14.97 -3.55
N HIS A 208 0.54 14.68 -2.28
CA HIS A 208 -0.34 15.08 -1.17
C HIS A 208 -0.51 16.60 -1.10
N ARG A 209 0.58 17.36 -1.17
CA ARG A 209 0.55 18.83 -1.20
C ARG A 209 -0.36 19.36 -2.31
N ASP A 210 -0.23 18.85 -3.51
CA ASP A 210 -0.90 19.40 -4.69
C ASP A 210 -2.39 19.00 -4.71
N PHE A 211 -2.69 17.73 -4.45
CA PHE A 211 -4.08 17.26 -4.42
C PHE A 211 -4.86 17.79 -3.21
N ALA A 212 -4.24 17.91 -2.03
CA ALA A 212 -4.89 18.53 -0.88
C ALA A 212 -5.13 20.02 -1.11
N SER A 213 -4.22 20.72 -1.80
CA SER A 213 -4.44 22.12 -2.18
C SER A 213 -5.62 22.29 -3.14
N SER A 214 -5.75 21.39 -4.11
CA SER A 214 -6.90 21.35 -5.05
C SER A 214 -8.20 21.01 -4.32
N ALA A 215 -8.17 20.05 -3.39
CA ALA A 215 -9.31 19.68 -2.58
C ALA A 215 -9.77 20.83 -1.66
N ALA A 216 -8.85 21.59 -1.07
CA ALA A 216 -9.18 22.77 -0.28
C ALA A 216 -10.02 23.77 -1.08
N ALA A 217 -9.59 24.09 -2.29
CA ALA A 217 -10.34 24.99 -3.18
C ALA A 217 -11.75 24.44 -3.49
N LYS A 218 -11.87 23.14 -3.74
CA LYS A 218 -13.16 22.48 -4.04
C LYS A 218 -14.13 22.51 -2.86
N HIS A 219 -13.64 22.39 -1.63
CA HIS A 219 -14.48 22.27 -0.42
C HIS A 219 -14.55 23.56 0.41
N GLY A 220 -14.14 24.70 -0.17
CA GLY A 220 -14.20 26.01 0.49
C GLY A 220 -13.23 26.13 1.68
N GLY A 221 -12.14 25.37 1.65
CA GLY A 221 -11.08 25.43 2.64
C GLY A 221 -9.86 26.23 2.13
N LYS A 222 -8.88 26.36 2.97
CA LYS A 222 -7.63 27.10 2.68
C LYS A 222 -6.43 26.35 3.23
N ILE A 223 -5.39 26.18 2.41
CA ILE A 223 -4.09 25.75 2.90
C ILE A 223 -3.34 26.98 3.42
N VAL A 224 -3.17 27.05 4.73
CA VAL A 224 -2.55 28.19 5.41
C VAL A 224 -1.03 28.05 5.54
N ALA A 225 -0.52 26.80 5.52
CA ALA A 225 0.92 26.52 5.43
C ALA A 225 1.18 25.19 4.72
N LYS A 226 2.36 25.10 4.11
CA LYS A 226 2.90 23.89 3.45
C LYS A 226 4.31 23.66 3.97
N ILE A 227 4.51 22.59 4.72
CA ILE A 227 5.75 22.30 5.42
C ILE A 227 6.31 20.98 4.90
N ALA A 228 7.32 21.06 4.05
CA ALA A 228 8.08 19.90 3.60
C ALA A 228 9.14 19.53 4.64
N ILE A 229 9.26 18.26 4.96
CA ILE A 229 10.23 17.74 5.92
C ILE A 229 11.01 16.59 5.27
N PRO A 230 12.35 16.61 5.29
CA PRO A 230 13.14 15.49 4.80
C PRO A 230 12.75 14.18 5.49
N PRO A 231 12.60 13.06 4.76
CA PRO A 231 12.19 11.78 5.37
C PRO A 231 13.25 11.17 6.30
N THR A 232 14.47 11.72 6.28
CA THR A 232 15.58 11.35 7.18
C THR A 232 15.65 12.23 8.43
N GLU A 233 14.69 13.15 8.61
CA GLU A 233 14.67 14.07 9.75
C GLU A 233 14.44 13.32 11.06
N SER A 234 15.10 13.77 12.11
CA SER A 234 15.03 13.15 13.44
C SER A 234 14.60 14.12 14.56
N SER A 235 14.43 15.43 14.25
CA SER A 235 13.97 16.45 15.19
C SER A 235 13.07 17.46 14.48
N PHE A 236 11.89 17.70 15.00
CA PHE A 236 10.80 18.33 14.27
C PHE A 236 10.36 19.69 14.81
N THR A 237 10.68 20.03 16.04
CA THR A 237 10.22 21.28 16.72
C THR A 237 10.44 22.53 15.87
N ARG A 238 11.56 22.61 15.13
CA ARG A 238 11.86 23.74 14.22
C ARG A 238 10.86 23.90 13.07
N TYR A 239 10.10 22.89 12.76
CA TYR A 239 9.05 22.94 11.72
C TYR A 239 7.72 23.40 12.31
N PHE A 240 7.43 23.06 13.56
CA PHE A 240 6.15 23.37 14.20
C PHE A 240 5.96 24.85 14.47
N VAL A 241 7.04 25.60 14.70
CA VAL A 241 6.98 27.07 14.79
C VAL A 241 6.50 27.75 13.52
N LYS A 242 6.49 27.04 12.39
CA LYS A 242 5.96 27.54 11.09
C LYS A 242 4.46 27.31 10.95
N ILE A 243 3.82 26.62 11.87
CA ILE A 243 2.38 26.34 11.84
C ILE A 243 1.64 27.62 12.28
N PRO A 244 0.79 28.21 11.42
CA PRO A 244 0.07 29.42 11.77
C PRO A 244 -0.93 29.20 12.93
N LYS A 245 -1.11 30.22 13.77
CA LYS A 245 -2.05 30.16 14.91
C LYS A 245 -3.50 29.96 14.52
N ASN A 246 -3.88 30.27 13.31
CA ASN A 246 -5.22 30.08 12.78
C ASN A 246 -5.39 28.74 12.04
N THR A 247 -4.51 27.79 12.27
CA THR A 247 -4.64 26.40 11.77
C THR A 247 -5.75 25.69 12.52
N ASP A 248 -6.75 25.19 11.81
CA ASP A 248 -7.80 24.34 12.37
C ASP A 248 -7.37 22.87 12.34
N VAL A 249 -6.71 22.46 11.27
CA VAL A 249 -6.32 21.07 11.01
C VAL A 249 -4.85 20.99 10.61
N ILE A 250 -4.11 20.11 11.26
CA ILE A 250 -2.80 19.64 10.79
C ILE A 250 -3.01 18.37 10.00
N TYR A 251 -2.88 18.46 8.68
CA TYR A 251 -2.89 17.30 7.80
C TYR A 251 -1.46 16.82 7.57
N HIS A 252 -1.15 15.61 8.05
CA HIS A 252 0.20 15.07 7.90
C HIS A 252 0.22 13.70 7.22
N VAL A 253 1.27 13.47 6.46
CA VAL A 253 1.60 12.21 5.80
C VAL A 253 3.09 11.90 5.94
N MET A 254 3.62 12.15 7.13
CA MET A 254 5.03 11.87 7.42
C MET A 254 5.29 10.38 7.40
N VAL A 255 6.45 10.00 6.88
CA VAL A 255 6.93 8.61 6.76
C VAL A 255 8.39 8.51 7.18
N GLY A 256 8.84 7.30 7.45
CA GLY A 256 10.23 7.02 7.78
C GLY A 256 10.48 6.86 9.28
N PRO A 257 11.74 6.65 9.68
CA PRO A 257 12.10 6.25 11.05
C PRO A 257 11.81 7.32 12.12
N GLY A 258 11.68 8.59 11.71
CA GLY A 258 11.41 9.71 12.62
C GLY A 258 9.94 9.90 13.00
N VAL A 259 9.00 9.14 12.44
CA VAL A 259 7.55 9.40 12.61
C VAL A 259 7.10 9.37 14.07
N LEU A 260 7.59 8.44 14.87
CA LEU A 260 7.25 8.39 16.29
C LEU A 260 7.71 9.64 17.04
N THR A 261 8.93 10.11 16.76
CA THR A 261 9.47 11.37 17.31
C THR A 261 8.66 12.57 16.85
N PHE A 262 8.29 12.59 15.56
CA PHE A 262 7.43 13.64 15.00
C PHE A 262 6.11 13.78 15.80
N VAL A 263 5.40 12.68 16.02
CA VAL A 263 4.12 12.70 16.74
C VAL A 263 4.30 13.13 18.20
N ARG A 264 5.33 12.64 18.89
CA ARG A 264 5.63 13.04 20.26
C ARG A 264 5.97 14.52 20.40
N GLU A 265 6.92 15.00 19.59
CA GLU A 265 7.31 16.41 19.62
C GLU A 265 6.15 17.33 19.19
N LEU A 266 5.24 16.88 18.30
CA LEU A 266 4.06 17.62 17.93
C LEU A 266 3.09 17.78 19.12
N GLY A 267 2.85 16.69 19.85
CA GLY A 267 2.04 16.70 21.06
C GLY A 267 2.65 17.56 22.17
N GLU A 268 3.96 17.47 22.40
CA GLU A 268 4.69 18.31 23.36
C GLU A 268 4.63 19.79 23.00
N HIS A 269 4.72 20.13 21.71
CA HIS A 269 4.70 21.51 21.23
C HIS A 269 3.34 22.20 21.45
N PHE A 270 2.24 21.49 21.19
CA PHE A 270 0.91 22.06 21.26
C PHE A 270 0.21 21.82 22.61
N GLY A 271 0.55 20.73 23.30
CA GLY A 271 -0.18 20.31 24.50
C GLY A 271 -1.66 20.03 24.22
N PRO A 272 -2.54 20.24 25.20
CA PRO A 272 -3.98 19.88 25.08
C PRO A 272 -4.77 20.79 24.13
N ASN A 273 -4.26 21.94 23.75
CA ASN A 273 -4.94 22.92 22.86
C ASN A 273 -4.39 22.88 21.46
N HIS A 274 -4.30 21.69 20.87
CA HIS A 274 -3.76 21.49 19.53
C HIS A 274 -4.83 21.62 18.43
N PRO A 275 -4.46 22.00 17.20
CA PRO A 275 -5.30 21.84 16.02
C PRO A 275 -5.69 20.35 15.84
N GLN A 276 -6.82 20.09 15.17
CA GLN A 276 -7.19 18.70 14.85
C GLN A 276 -6.08 18.02 14.04
N LEU A 277 -5.66 16.83 14.44
CA LEU A 277 -4.71 16.04 13.65
C LEU A 277 -5.50 15.16 12.68
N PHE A 278 -5.16 15.28 11.41
CA PHE A 278 -5.71 14.47 10.34
C PHE A 278 -4.59 13.88 9.52
N GLY A 279 -4.62 12.58 9.24
CA GLY A 279 -3.51 11.97 8.56
C GLY A 279 -3.82 10.58 8.04
N PHE A 280 -2.80 9.97 7.47
CA PHE A 280 -2.82 8.64 6.95
C PHE A 280 -2.21 7.70 7.99
N ILE A 281 -2.97 6.70 8.47
CA ILE A 281 -2.48 5.82 9.54
C ILE A 281 -1.25 5.04 9.09
N ASP A 282 -1.12 4.78 7.80
CA ASP A 282 0.03 4.08 7.25
C ASP A 282 1.33 4.88 7.43
N SER A 283 1.26 6.20 7.64
CA SER A 283 2.42 6.99 8.09
C SER A 283 2.89 6.61 9.50
N LEU A 284 2.05 5.93 10.28
CA LEU A 284 2.36 5.37 11.61
C LEU A 284 2.61 3.85 11.55
N GLU A 285 2.89 3.29 10.39
CA GLU A 285 3.22 1.86 10.27
C GLU A 285 4.44 1.49 11.12
N GLY A 286 4.36 0.35 11.76
CA GLY A 286 5.39 -0.08 12.71
C GLY A 286 5.35 0.64 14.06
N VAL A 287 4.46 1.61 14.26
CA VAL A 287 4.28 2.34 15.51
C VAL A 287 3.14 1.74 16.31
N ASN A 288 3.41 1.38 17.56
CA ASN A 288 2.35 1.08 18.51
C ASN A 288 1.71 2.40 18.99
N ILE A 289 0.54 2.72 18.46
CA ILE A 289 -0.17 3.97 18.78
C ILE A 289 -0.66 4.05 20.24
N SER A 290 -0.68 2.92 20.95
CA SER A 290 -0.97 2.89 22.41
C SER A 290 0.29 3.08 23.27
N SER A 291 1.43 3.43 22.69
CA SER A 291 2.67 3.69 23.45
C SER A 291 2.53 4.96 24.29
N PRO A 292 3.10 4.99 25.51
CA PRO A 292 3.10 6.19 26.35
C PRO A 292 3.62 7.43 25.62
N GLY A 293 2.98 8.58 25.86
CA GLY A 293 3.34 9.86 25.23
C GLY A 293 2.78 10.04 23.83
N LEU A 294 1.81 9.21 23.42
CA LEU A 294 1.05 9.35 22.19
C LEU A 294 -0.43 9.70 22.41
N ASP A 295 -0.79 10.13 23.64
CA ASP A 295 -2.15 10.53 24.02
C ASP A 295 -2.73 11.62 23.11
N PHE A 296 -1.86 12.39 22.45
CA PHE A 296 -2.20 13.34 21.40
C PHE A 296 -2.98 12.70 20.24
N LEU A 297 -2.76 11.42 19.96
CA LEU A 297 -3.45 10.68 18.92
C LEU A 297 -4.92 10.35 19.26
N ASP A 298 -5.31 10.38 20.52
CA ASP A 298 -6.67 10.06 20.97
C ASP A 298 -7.73 11.00 20.38
N SER A 299 -7.33 12.23 20.04
CA SER A 299 -8.17 13.24 19.38
C SER A 299 -7.91 13.36 17.88
N SER A 300 -7.22 12.41 17.28
CA SER A 300 -6.80 12.45 15.89
C SER A 300 -7.71 11.62 15.00
N TYR A 301 -7.79 12.00 13.73
CA TYR A 301 -8.52 11.29 12.69
C TYR A 301 -7.53 10.76 11.65
N LEU A 302 -7.42 9.46 11.58
CA LEU A 302 -6.49 8.79 10.68
C LEU A 302 -7.28 7.86 9.75
N TRP A 303 -7.03 7.97 8.44
CA TRP A 303 -7.64 7.04 7.47
C TRP A 303 -6.65 5.94 7.08
N GLU A 304 -7.19 4.83 6.63
CA GLU A 304 -6.41 3.69 6.12
C GLU A 304 -7.16 2.99 4.98
N ALA A 305 -6.43 2.28 4.14
CA ALA A 305 -7.01 1.48 3.07
C ALA A 305 -7.57 0.14 3.58
N MET A 306 -6.95 -0.43 4.62
CA MET A 306 -7.36 -1.68 5.27
C MET A 306 -7.16 -1.57 6.78
N PRO A 307 -8.19 -1.85 7.59
CA PRO A 307 -8.11 -1.73 9.04
C PRO A 307 -7.00 -2.57 9.66
N ARG A 308 -6.05 -1.92 10.33
CA ARG A 308 -4.95 -2.58 11.05
C ARG A 308 -5.47 -3.45 12.19
N TYR A 309 -6.45 -2.93 12.94
CA TYR A 309 -7.04 -3.59 14.09
C TYR A 309 -8.28 -4.39 13.69
N ALA A 310 -8.45 -5.58 14.29
CA ALA A 310 -9.70 -6.31 14.13
C ALA A 310 -10.87 -5.49 14.72
N ASN A 311 -11.93 -5.36 13.96
CA ASN A 311 -13.12 -4.63 14.33
C ASN A 311 -14.39 -5.30 13.79
N SER A 312 -15.55 -4.70 14.01
CA SER A 312 -16.85 -5.23 13.57
C SER A 312 -17.00 -5.37 12.04
N SER A 313 -16.14 -4.70 11.28
CA SER A 313 -16.13 -4.77 9.81
C SER A 313 -15.17 -5.84 9.27
N ASP A 314 -14.52 -6.63 10.14
CA ASP A 314 -13.58 -7.67 9.75
C ASP A 314 -14.27 -8.74 8.88
N THR A 315 -13.75 -8.92 7.68
CA THR A 315 -14.20 -9.95 6.73
C THR A 315 -13.49 -11.28 6.94
N ALA A 316 -13.99 -12.33 6.36
CA ALA A 316 -13.28 -13.62 6.31
C ALA A 316 -11.92 -13.47 5.59
N GLY A 317 -11.84 -12.64 4.55
CA GLY A 317 -10.61 -12.33 3.84
C GLY A 317 -9.58 -11.60 4.72
N SER A 318 -10.01 -10.60 5.52
CA SER A 318 -9.12 -9.90 6.46
C SER A 318 -8.54 -10.83 7.50
N ARG A 319 -9.36 -11.71 8.07
CA ARG A 319 -8.91 -12.72 9.05
C ARG A 319 -7.93 -13.70 8.43
N PHE A 320 -8.26 -14.21 7.23
CA PHE A 320 -7.37 -15.11 6.50
C PHE A 320 -6.01 -14.43 6.21
N TYR A 321 -6.00 -13.18 5.75
CA TYR A 321 -4.78 -12.44 5.50
C TYR A 321 -3.94 -12.26 6.78
N ARG A 322 -4.55 -11.84 7.93
CA ARG A 322 -3.84 -11.77 9.21
C ARG A 322 -3.18 -13.10 9.58
N ASP A 323 -3.93 -14.19 9.45
CA ASP A 323 -3.42 -15.51 9.77
C ASP A 323 -2.25 -15.90 8.87
N ALA A 324 -2.38 -15.70 7.58
CA ALA A 324 -1.35 -16.03 6.59
C ALA A 324 -0.04 -15.26 6.81
N VAL A 325 -0.12 -13.97 7.14
CA VAL A 325 1.08 -13.14 7.39
C VAL A 325 1.54 -13.18 8.85
N GLY A 326 0.78 -13.83 9.73
CA GLY A 326 1.11 -14.00 11.14
C GLY A 326 0.96 -12.71 11.95
N VAL A 327 -0.08 -11.92 11.67
CA VAL A 327 -0.48 -10.73 12.41
C VAL A 327 -1.67 -11.08 13.31
N ASP A 328 -1.67 -10.57 14.54
CA ASP A 328 -2.78 -10.73 15.47
C ASP A 328 -3.88 -9.65 15.29
N ASN A 329 -4.90 -9.68 16.16
CA ASN A 329 -6.02 -8.75 16.09
C ASN A 329 -5.65 -7.30 16.49
N SER A 330 -4.48 -7.07 17.07
CA SER A 330 -3.95 -5.75 17.43
C SER A 330 -3.04 -5.16 16.35
N GLY A 331 -2.81 -5.88 15.25
CA GLY A 331 -1.86 -5.47 14.22
C GLY A 331 -0.41 -5.79 14.53
N ALA A 332 -0.13 -6.52 15.61
CA ALA A 332 1.20 -6.96 15.97
C ALA A 332 1.55 -8.32 15.40
N SER A 333 2.83 -8.66 15.35
CA SER A 333 3.29 -10.01 15.03
C SER A 333 2.81 -11.01 16.08
N LYS A 334 2.27 -12.15 15.66
CA LYS A 334 1.90 -13.25 16.58
C LYS A 334 3.08 -13.82 17.35
N SER A 335 4.29 -13.65 16.85
CA SER A 335 5.53 -14.10 17.49
C SER A 335 6.18 -13.06 18.40
N ASP A 336 5.86 -11.79 18.24
CA ASP A 336 6.39 -10.68 19.03
C ASP A 336 5.40 -9.51 19.06
N SER A 337 4.72 -9.32 20.17
CA SER A 337 3.72 -8.25 20.34
C SER A 337 4.27 -6.82 20.26
N LYS A 338 5.59 -6.65 20.28
CA LYS A 338 6.25 -5.35 20.11
C LYS A 338 6.52 -5.05 18.63
N ASP A 339 6.47 -6.06 17.77
CA ASP A 339 6.70 -5.94 16.34
C ASP A 339 5.37 -5.59 15.62
N ILE A 340 5.09 -4.31 15.52
CA ILE A 340 3.88 -3.80 14.89
C ILE A 340 4.01 -3.84 13.37
N SER A 341 2.98 -4.35 12.72
CA SER A 341 2.97 -4.53 11.26
C SER A 341 2.72 -3.24 10.49
N ALA A 342 3.18 -3.23 9.26
CA ALA A 342 2.81 -2.29 8.20
C ALA A 342 1.52 -2.76 7.50
N TYR A 343 0.45 -3.00 8.25
CA TYR A 343 -0.68 -3.86 7.89
C TYR A 343 -1.40 -3.45 6.61
N SER A 344 -1.71 -2.18 6.46
CA SER A 344 -2.47 -1.65 5.33
C SER A 344 -1.63 -1.66 4.05
N HIS A 345 -0.44 -1.09 4.10
CA HIS A 345 0.47 -1.00 2.94
C HIS A 345 1.01 -2.35 2.49
N MET A 346 1.43 -3.23 3.41
CA MET A 346 1.96 -4.53 3.03
C MET A 346 0.93 -5.40 2.32
N PHE A 347 -0.37 -5.14 2.51
CA PHE A 347 -1.44 -5.80 1.79
C PHE A 347 -1.32 -5.61 0.27
N GLY A 348 -0.78 -4.48 -0.17
CA GLY A 348 -0.48 -4.24 -1.58
C GLY A 348 0.44 -5.30 -2.21
N CYS A 349 1.39 -5.87 -1.44
CA CYS A 349 2.22 -6.99 -1.92
C CYS A 349 1.39 -8.25 -2.12
N TRP A 350 0.46 -8.52 -1.21
CA TRP A 350 -0.48 -9.63 -1.31
C TRP A 350 -1.33 -9.52 -2.58
N GLU A 351 -2.02 -8.39 -2.73
CA GLU A 351 -2.89 -8.13 -3.88
C GLU A 351 -2.12 -8.14 -5.21
N THR A 352 -0.93 -7.56 -5.25
CA THR A 352 -0.13 -7.49 -6.47
C THR A 352 0.25 -8.85 -7.00
N LEU A 353 0.60 -9.81 -6.14
CA LEU A 353 0.88 -11.19 -6.59
C LEU A 353 -0.36 -11.87 -7.15
N PHE A 354 -1.55 -11.58 -6.61
CA PHE A 354 -2.81 -12.07 -7.18
C PHE A 354 -3.17 -11.36 -8.49
N ALA A 355 -2.88 -10.07 -8.61
CA ALA A 355 -3.05 -9.35 -9.87
C ALA A 355 -2.13 -9.91 -10.98
N ILE A 356 -0.88 -10.23 -10.65
CA ILE A 356 0.04 -10.92 -11.58
C ILE A 356 -0.53 -12.30 -11.96
N LYS A 357 -1.04 -13.06 -10.98
CA LYS A 357 -1.68 -14.35 -11.24
C LYS A 357 -2.83 -14.21 -12.24
N GLU A 358 -3.74 -13.28 -11.99
CA GLU A 358 -4.89 -13.03 -12.85
C GLU A 358 -4.46 -12.61 -14.27
N ALA A 359 -3.53 -11.67 -14.38
CA ALA A 359 -3.01 -11.21 -15.66
C ALA A 359 -2.38 -12.35 -16.49
N VAL A 360 -1.60 -13.21 -15.84
CA VAL A 360 -0.98 -14.37 -16.50
C VAL A 360 -2.03 -15.37 -16.97
N GLU A 361 -3.03 -15.67 -16.14
CA GLU A 361 -4.06 -16.66 -16.47
C GLU A 361 -5.00 -16.16 -17.56
N GLN A 362 -5.43 -14.91 -17.50
CA GLN A 362 -6.31 -14.31 -18.52
C GLN A 362 -5.61 -14.12 -19.87
N SER A 363 -4.35 -13.68 -19.89
CA SER A 363 -3.58 -13.48 -21.13
C SER A 363 -3.10 -14.78 -21.77
N GLY A 364 -3.09 -15.89 -21.02
CA GLY A 364 -2.48 -17.15 -21.46
C GLY A 364 -0.95 -17.07 -21.56
N TYR A 365 -0.31 -16.21 -20.79
CA TYR A 365 1.15 -16.01 -20.76
C TYR A 365 1.92 -17.29 -20.53
N LYS A 366 2.88 -17.59 -21.41
CA LYS A 366 3.78 -18.76 -21.30
C LYS A 366 5.25 -18.33 -21.20
N SER A 367 5.60 -17.22 -21.80
CA SER A 367 7.00 -16.74 -21.87
C SER A 367 7.04 -15.22 -22.12
N LYS A 368 8.25 -14.63 -22.03
CA LYS A 368 8.48 -13.20 -22.31
C LYS A 368 8.04 -12.74 -23.72
N LYS A 369 7.84 -13.67 -24.66
CA LYS A 369 7.30 -13.35 -25.99
C LYS A 369 5.84 -12.89 -25.94
N ASP A 370 5.14 -13.23 -24.87
CA ASP A 370 3.70 -12.95 -24.70
C ASP A 370 3.45 -11.63 -23.95
N TYR A 371 4.48 -10.86 -23.62
CA TYR A 371 4.35 -9.61 -22.88
C TYR A 371 3.40 -8.60 -23.53
N SER A 372 3.35 -8.53 -24.87
CA SER A 372 2.42 -7.62 -25.55
C SER A 372 0.98 -7.96 -25.18
N THR A 373 0.59 -9.23 -25.32
CA THR A 373 -0.74 -9.71 -24.98
C THR A 373 -1.05 -9.55 -23.49
N LEU A 374 -0.08 -9.87 -22.62
CA LEU A 374 -0.27 -9.69 -21.19
C LEU A 374 -0.52 -8.22 -20.82
N ILE A 375 0.28 -7.29 -21.37
CA ILE A 375 0.12 -5.84 -21.13
C ILE A 375 -1.22 -5.30 -21.65
N GLU A 376 -1.74 -5.87 -22.74
CA GLU A 376 -3.04 -5.48 -23.30
C GLU A 376 -4.22 -6.07 -22.51
N THR A 377 -3.98 -7.10 -21.70
CA THR A 377 -4.98 -7.74 -20.84
C THR A 377 -5.15 -7.00 -19.51
N ILE A 378 -4.08 -6.38 -18.99
CA ILE A 378 -4.10 -5.58 -17.75
C ILE A 378 -4.81 -4.25 -17.96
#